data_850bffe151ec59899c10350bdfb03065
#
_entry.id   850bffe151ec59899c10350bdfb03065
#
_cell.length_a   1.000
_cell.length_b   1.000
_cell.length_c   1.000
_cell.angle_alpha   90.00
_cell.angle_beta   90.00
_cell.angle_gamma   90.00
#
_symmetry.space_group_name_H-M   'P 1'
#
loop_
_entity.id
_entity.type
_entity.pdbx_description
1 polymer ?
#
loop_
_entity_poly.entity_id
_entity_poly.type
_entity_poly.pdbx_seq_one_letter_code
_entity_poly.pdbx_strand_id
1 'polypeptide(L)'
;ELPGEVDVVSDLGTGGGIPGISIGITTNITVNLIDVKEKRIFELSRLIKILNNNNVFAIQDDAYNHIKKGGFFVSRCFISSEKVINSLKTDKNTTYLVSSNGEDLDYDSNLFHVKHENFKINKDDIRHIDVINVK
;
A
#
# COMPACT_ATOMS: atom_id res chain seq x y z
N GLU A 1 -7.49 12.08 -0.38
CA GLU A 1 -6.64 12.72 0.65
C GLU A 1 -6.19 11.64 1.62
N LEU A 2 -4.89 11.60 1.93
CA LEU A 2 -4.35 10.72 2.96
C LEU A 2 -4.82 11.19 4.33
N PRO A 3 -5.22 10.31 5.24
CA PRO A 3 -5.71 10.71 6.54
C PRO A 3 -4.56 11.20 7.43
N GLY A 4 -4.65 12.45 7.90
CA GLY A 4 -3.71 13.03 8.85
C GLY A 4 -2.30 13.30 8.31
N GLU A 5 -1.35 13.56 9.19
CA GLU A 5 0.07 13.66 8.84
C GLU A 5 0.66 12.26 8.63
N VAL A 6 0.72 11.83 7.37
CA VAL A 6 1.39 10.59 6.97
C VAL A 6 2.78 10.94 6.49
N ASP A 7 3.80 10.58 7.25
CA ASP A 7 5.20 10.85 6.90
C ASP A 7 5.82 9.77 6.03
N VAL A 8 5.36 8.52 6.20
CA VAL A 8 5.91 7.35 5.53
C VAL A 8 4.79 6.45 5.01
N VAL A 9 4.90 6.05 3.74
CA VAL A 9 4.05 5.04 3.10
C VAL A 9 4.91 3.87 2.66
N SER A 10 4.46 2.63 2.91
CA SER A 10 5.11 1.44 2.38
C SER A 10 4.23 0.78 1.32
N ASP A 11 4.76 0.62 0.11
CA ASP A 11 4.13 -0.07 -1.01
C ASP A 11 4.52 -1.55 -0.96
N LEU A 12 3.58 -2.40 -0.55
CA LEU A 12 3.80 -3.82 -0.27
C LEU A 12 3.68 -4.66 -1.54
N GLY A 13 4.72 -5.43 -1.84
CA GLY A 13 4.78 -6.21 -3.07
C GLY A 13 4.77 -5.29 -4.30
N THR A 14 5.56 -4.25 -4.25
CA THR A 14 5.51 -3.11 -5.17
C THR A 14 5.69 -3.47 -6.65
N GLY A 15 6.35 -4.58 -6.97
CA GLY A 15 6.57 -5.05 -8.35
C GLY A 15 7.26 -4.00 -9.22
N GLY A 16 6.50 -3.34 -10.10
CA GLY A 16 7.00 -2.27 -10.97
C GLY A 16 7.06 -0.89 -10.32
N GLY A 17 6.81 -0.76 -9.02
CA GLY A 17 6.90 0.51 -8.30
C GLY A 17 5.62 1.36 -8.29
N ILE A 18 4.50 0.81 -8.72
CA ILE A 18 3.22 1.51 -8.75
C ILE A 18 2.24 0.86 -7.76
N PRO A 19 1.64 1.62 -6.81
CA PRO A 19 1.51 3.09 -6.82
C PRO A 19 2.64 3.88 -6.14
N GLY A 20 3.59 3.22 -5.46
CA GLY A 20 4.55 3.88 -4.59
C GLY A 20 5.37 4.99 -5.26
N ILE A 21 5.94 4.76 -6.45
CA ILE A 21 6.69 5.80 -7.17
C ILE A 21 5.81 7.00 -7.49
N SER A 22 4.56 6.78 -7.91
CA SER A 22 3.63 7.86 -8.21
C SER A 22 3.35 8.73 -6.99
N ILE A 23 3.16 8.10 -5.81
CA ILE A 23 2.99 8.80 -4.54
C ILE A 23 4.23 9.63 -4.23
N GLY A 24 5.43 9.04 -4.32
CA GLY A 24 6.68 9.73 -4.00
C GLY A 24 7.01 10.90 -4.93
N ILE A 25 6.62 10.82 -6.22
CA ILE A 25 6.84 11.92 -7.16
C ILE A 25 5.86 13.08 -6.91
N THR A 26 4.62 12.78 -6.53
CA THR A 26 3.55 13.78 -6.40
C THR A 26 3.42 14.36 -5.00
N THR A 27 4.15 13.81 -4.02
CA THR A 27 4.12 14.24 -2.63
C THR A 27 5.52 14.37 -2.05
N ASN A 28 5.63 14.96 -0.86
CA ASN A 28 6.88 14.98 -0.08
C ASN A 28 6.96 13.82 0.94
N ILE A 29 6.05 12.85 0.85
CA ILE A 29 5.99 11.71 1.75
C ILE A 29 7.13 10.75 1.44
N THR A 30 7.76 10.20 2.45
CA THR A 30 8.72 9.11 2.28
C THR A 30 8.00 7.85 1.83
N VAL A 31 8.47 7.22 0.76
CA VAL A 31 7.87 5.99 0.22
C VAL A 31 8.89 4.85 0.23
N ASN A 32 8.53 3.74 0.87
CA ASN A 32 9.29 2.51 0.86
C ASN A 32 8.64 1.52 -0.13
N LEU A 33 9.36 1.15 -1.17
CA LEU A 33 8.96 0.14 -2.14
C LEU A 33 9.48 -1.22 -1.68
N ILE A 34 8.58 -2.10 -1.23
CA ILE A 34 8.93 -3.39 -0.62
C ILE A 34 8.68 -4.53 -1.59
N ASP A 35 9.71 -5.32 -1.87
CA ASP A 35 9.60 -6.55 -2.66
C ASP A 35 10.67 -7.56 -2.19
N VAL A 36 10.36 -8.84 -2.25
CA VAL A 36 11.31 -9.92 -1.90
C VAL A 36 12.32 -10.20 -3.03
N LYS A 37 12.00 -9.81 -4.26
CA LYS A 37 12.80 -10.13 -5.45
C LYS A 37 13.92 -9.13 -5.63
N GLU A 38 15.17 -9.57 -5.42
CA GLU A 38 16.37 -8.77 -5.61
C GLU A 38 16.42 -8.06 -6.97
N LYS A 39 16.07 -8.76 -8.06
CA LYS A 39 16.04 -8.20 -9.40
C LYS A 39 15.09 -6.98 -9.49
N ARG A 40 13.92 -7.04 -8.85
CA ARG A 40 12.97 -5.92 -8.80
C ARG A 40 13.55 -4.73 -8.07
N ILE A 41 14.15 -4.97 -6.91
CA ILE A 41 14.79 -3.92 -6.12
C ILE A 41 15.91 -3.24 -6.89
N PHE A 42 16.73 -4.00 -7.62
CA PHE A 42 17.76 -3.45 -8.48
C PHE A 42 17.18 -2.55 -9.60
N GLU A 43 16.16 -3.02 -10.31
CA GLU A 43 15.47 -2.25 -11.36
C GLU A 43 14.87 -0.95 -10.81
N LEU A 44 14.18 -1.02 -9.66
CA LEU A 44 13.56 0.12 -8.99
C LEU A 44 14.61 1.13 -8.51
N SER A 45 15.72 0.67 -7.95
CA SER A 45 16.82 1.54 -7.51
C SER A 45 17.43 2.34 -8.68
N ARG A 46 17.54 1.71 -9.85
CA ARG A 46 17.97 2.41 -11.07
C ARG A 46 16.95 3.45 -11.52
N LEU A 47 15.67 3.10 -11.51
CA LEU A 47 14.59 4.02 -11.89
C LEU A 47 14.53 5.24 -10.96
N ILE A 48 14.62 5.02 -9.65
CA ILE A 48 14.64 6.10 -8.65
C ILE A 48 15.80 7.08 -8.91
N LYS A 49 16.98 6.57 -9.25
CA LYS A 49 18.15 7.40 -9.62
C LYS A 49 17.89 8.21 -10.88
N ILE A 50 17.28 7.61 -11.92
CA ILE A 50 16.96 8.30 -13.17
C ILE A 50 15.95 9.43 -12.92
N LEU A 51 14.97 9.18 -12.06
CA LEU A 51 13.95 10.17 -11.68
C LEU A 51 14.49 11.25 -10.73
N ASN A 52 15.72 11.11 -10.23
CA ASN A 52 16.36 12.00 -9.26
C ASN A 52 15.46 12.27 -8.04
N ASN A 53 14.80 11.21 -7.56
CA ASN A 53 13.86 11.31 -6.45
C ASN A 53 14.55 10.92 -5.13
N ASN A 54 14.38 11.76 -4.10
CA ASN A 54 15.08 11.64 -2.82
C ASN A 54 14.21 11.11 -1.69
N ASN A 55 12.91 10.88 -1.92
CA ASN A 55 11.96 10.43 -0.91
C ASN A 55 11.38 9.03 -1.20
N VAL A 56 11.88 8.34 -2.24
CA VAL A 56 11.48 6.96 -2.58
C VAL A 56 12.68 6.02 -2.39
N PHE A 57 12.45 4.91 -1.68
CA PHE A 57 13.47 3.92 -1.35
C PHE A 57 13.00 2.52 -1.77
N ALA A 58 13.84 1.77 -2.46
CA ALA A 58 13.61 0.37 -2.79
C ALA A 58 14.26 -0.53 -1.73
N ILE A 59 13.45 -1.39 -1.10
CA ILE A 59 13.87 -2.21 0.04
C ILE A 59 13.56 -3.67 -0.26
N GLN A 60 14.60 -4.51 -0.24
CA GLN A 60 14.41 -5.95 -0.33
C GLN A 60 14.03 -6.52 1.03
N ASP A 61 12.75 -6.83 1.21
CA ASP A 61 12.25 -7.45 2.44
C ASP A 61 10.92 -8.17 2.18
N ASP A 62 10.52 -9.00 3.13
CA ASP A 62 9.18 -9.57 3.17
C ASP A 62 8.19 -8.52 3.67
N ALA A 63 7.14 -8.28 2.89
CA ALA A 63 6.07 -7.35 3.23
C ALA A 63 5.45 -7.62 4.61
N TYR A 64 5.34 -8.88 5.01
CA TYR A 64 4.80 -9.25 6.32
C TYR A 64 5.65 -8.78 7.50
N ASN A 65 6.97 -8.58 7.31
CA ASN A 65 7.81 -7.97 8.34
C ASN A 65 7.48 -6.50 8.56
N HIS A 66 7.06 -5.79 7.51
CA HIS A 66 6.62 -4.39 7.61
C HIS A 66 5.23 -4.29 8.22
N ILE A 67 4.30 -5.14 7.81
CA ILE A 67 2.94 -5.20 8.35
C ILE A 67 2.93 -5.30 9.88
N LYS A 68 3.77 -6.15 10.44
CA LYS A 68 3.86 -6.33 11.91
C LYS A 68 4.29 -5.08 12.68
N LYS A 69 4.93 -4.14 12.03
CA LYS A 69 5.40 -2.88 12.67
C LYS A 69 4.33 -1.80 12.73
N GLY A 70 3.20 -2.02 12.06
CA GLY A 70 2.18 -0.99 11.87
C GLY A 70 2.61 0.11 10.91
N GLY A 71 1.69 1.00 10.55
CA GLY A 71 1.97 2.14 9.69
C GLY A 71 0.95 2.35 8.57
N PHE A 72 1.35 3.08 7.54
CA PHE A 72 0.54 3.34 6.38
C PHE A 72 1.02 2.51 5.19
N PHE A 73 0.16 1.64 4.69
CA PHE A 73 0.48 0.69 3.64
C PHE A 73 -0.40 0.89 2.40
N VAL A 74 0.18 0.71 1.24
CA VAL A 74 -0.55 0.60 -0.02
C VAL A 74 -0.21 -0.73 -0.67
N SER A 75 -1.14 -1.31 -1.40
CA SER A 75 -0.90 -2.55 -2.12
C SER A 75 -1.79 -2.66 -3.36
N ARG A 76 -1.20 -3.08 -4.47
CA ARG A 76 -1.88 -3.38 -5.72
C ARG A 76 -1.53 -4.77 -6.20
N CYS A 77 -2.53 -5.67 -6.30
CA CYS A 77 -2.36 -7.03 -6.80
C CYS A 77 -1.36 -7.91 -6.04
N PHE A 78 -1.03 -7.57 -4.80
CA PHE A 78 -0.14 -8.35 -3.94
C PHE A 78 -0.89 -9.12 -2.87
N ILE A 79 -1.74 -8.44 -2.11
CA ILE A 79 -2.52 -9.03 -1.02
C ILE A 79 -3.98 -8.61 -1.15
N SER A 80 -4.92 -9.52 -0.89
CA SER A 80 -6.34 -9.18 -0.86
C SER A 80 -6.73 -8.54 0.47
N SER A 81 -7.81 -7.74 0.46
CA SER A 81 -8.37 -7.12 1.66
C SER A 81 -8.71 -8.15 2.74
N GLU A 82 -9.28 -9.30 2.35
CA GLU A 82 -9.56 -10.42 3.25
C GLU A 82 -8.29 -10.95 3.92
N LYS A 83 -7.21 -11.15 3.17
CA LYS A 83 -5.91 -11.59 3.73
C LYS A 83 -5.31 -10.54 4.66
N VAL A 84 -5.45 -9.25 4.33
CA VAL A 84 -5.04 -8.15 5.20
C VAL A 84 -5.75 -8.29 6.54
N ILE A 85 -7.08 -8.35 6.55
CA ILE A 85 -7.89 -8.46 7.77
C ILE A 85 -7.52 -9.70 8.59
N ASN A 86 -7.35 -10.85 7.94
CA ASN A 86 -7.03 -12.11 8.60
C ASN A 86 -5.58 -12.22 9.11
N SER A 87 -4.64 -11.50 8.50
CA SER A 87 -3.22 -11.52 8.89
C SER A 87 -2.86 -10.47 9.94
N LEU A 88 -3.72 -9.48 10.14
CA LEU A 88 -3.49 -8.41 11.09
C LEU A 88 -3.81 -8.82 12.51
N LYS A 89 -2.79 -9.22 13.23
CA LYS A 89 -2.79 -9.21 14.69
C LYS A 89 -2.25 -7.86 15.16
N THR A 90 -3.10 -6.85 15.04
CA THR A 90 -3.23 -5.66 15.87
C THR A 90 -2.00 -4.82 16.20
N ASP A 91 -1.63 -3.87 15.33
CA ASP A 91 -1.15 -2.61 15.86
C ASP A 91 -2.17 -1.51 15.56
N LYS A 92 -2.67 -0.86 16.62
CA LYS A 92 -3.49 0.34 16.53
C LYS A 92 -2.71 1.38 15.72
N ASN A 93 -3.41 2.17 14.91
CA ASN A 93 -2.83 3.16 13.99
C ASN A 93 -2.25 2.59 12.68
N THR A 94 -2.72 1.45 12.25
CA THR A 94 -2.36 0.91 10.94
C THR A 94 -3.47 1.16 9.94
N THR A 95 -3.10 1.70 8.77
CA THR A 95 -4.01 1.94 7.65
C THR A 95 -3.49 1.22 6.41
N TYR A 96 -4.39 0.51 5.72
CA TYR A 96 -4.10 -0.13 4.44
C TYR A 96 -5.01 0.43 3.35
N LEU A 97 -4.40 0.73 2.20
CA LEU A 97 -5.14 0.92 0.96
C LEU A 97 -4.85 -0.26 0.04
N VAL A 98 -5.87 -1.06 -0.19
CA VAL A 98 -5.76 -2.29 -0.98
C VAL A 98 -6.63 -2.17 -2.22
N SER A 99 -6.04 -2.39 -3.41
CA SER A 99 -6.82 -2.55 -4.63
C SER A 99 -7.67 -3.81 -4.52
N SER A 100 -8.98 -3.68 -4.66
CA SER A 100 -9.96 -4.75 -4.48
C SER A 100 -10.84 -4.95 -5.72
N ASN A 101 -11.71 -5.95 -5.67
CA ASN A 101 -12.73 -6.23 -6.69
C ASN A 101 -14.11 -5.65 -6.32
N GLY A 102 -14.21 -4.96 -5.18
CA GLY A 102 -15.43 -4.33 -4.69
C GLY A 102 -16.42 -5.30 -4.05
N GLU A 103 -16.01 -6.52 -3.70
CA GLU A 103 -16.84 -7.46 -2.96
C GLU A 103 -16.95 -7.07 -1.49
N ASP A 104 -18.06 -7.44 -0.87
CA ASP A 104 -18.28 -7.25 0.56
C ASP A 104 -17.26 -8.08 1.35
N LEU A 105 -16.71 -7.47 2.40
CA LEU A 105 -15.74 -8.10 3.30
C LEU A 105 -16.43 -8.50 4.61
N ASP A 106 -16.14 -9.71 5.06
CA ASP A 106 -16.52 -10.17 6.40
C ASP A 106 -15.39 -9.82 7.38
N TYR A 107 -15.69 -8.96 8.37
CA TYR A 107 -14.71 -8.50 9.36
C TYR A 107 -15.36 -8.12 10.68
N ASP A 108 -14.57 -8.19 11.76
CA ASP A 108 -14.99 -7.71 13.07
C ASP A 108 -14.95 -6.19 13.14
N SER A 109 -16.12 -5.56 13.15
CA SER A 109 -16.28 -4.10 13.21
C SER A 109 -15.76 -3.46 14.50
N ASN A 110 -15.46 -4.24 15.54
CA ASN A 110 -14.79 -3.75 16.74
C ASN A 110 -13.29 -3.58 16.54
N LEU A 111 -12.70 -4.37 15.63
CA LEU A 111 -11.26 -4.38 15.35
C LEU A 111 -10.89 -3.52 14.13
N PHE A 112 -11.80 -3.40 13.17
CA PHE A 112 -11.54 -2.73 11.90
C PHE A 112 -12.62 -1.69 11.58
N HIS A 113 -12.19 -0.66 10.86
CA HIS A 113 -13.06 0.21 10.08
C HIS A 113 -12.68 0.07 8.62
N VAL A 114 -13.61 -0.39 7.79
CA VAL A 114 -13.38 -0.58 6.36
C VAL A 114 -14.26 0.40 5.58
N LYS A 115 -13.64 1.12 4.65
CA LYS A 115 -14.31 2.02 3.71
C LYS A 115 -14.02 1.55 2.30
N HIS A 116 -15.06 1.36 1.49
CA HIS A 116 -14.95 1.04 0.07
C HIS A 116 -14.99 2.32 -0.76
N GLU A 117 -13.95 2.54 -1.55
CA GLU A 117 -13.86 3.65 -2.49
C GLU A 117 -13.87 3.15 -3.92
N ASN A 118 -14.61 3.85 -4.78
CA ASN A 118 -14.75 3.49 -6.18
C ASN A 118 -14.27 4.64 -7.06
N PHE A 119 -13.44 4.31 -8.05
CA PHE A 119 -12.92 5.27 -9.02
C PHE A 119 -13.33 4.85 -10.42
N LYS A 120 -14.02 5.75 -11.11
CA LYS A 120 -14.39 5.54 -12.51
C LYS A 120 -13.28 6.10 -13.40
N ILE A 121 -12.60 5.21 -14.13
CA ILE A 121 -11.55 5.59 -15.08
C ILE A 121 -12.17 5.97 -16.42
N ASN A 122 -13.14 5.19 -16.88
CA ASN A 122 -13.95 5.46 -18.06
C ASN A 122 -15.36 4.86 -17.88
N LYS A 123 -16.19 4.87 -18.94
CA LYS A 123 -17.60 4.43 -18.83
C LYS A 123 -17.74 3.00 -18.30
N ASP A 124 -16.80 2.11 -18.61
CA ASP A 124 -16.89 0.67 -18.36
C ASP A 124 -15.82 0.16 -17.37
N ASP A 125 -14.89 1.01 -16.91
CA ASP A 125 -13.81 0.63 -16.01
C ASP A 125 -13.93 1.34 -14.66
N ILE A 126 -14.43 0.58 -13.69
CA ILE A 126 -14.52 1.00 -12.29
C ILE A 126 -13.43 0.27 -11.51
N ARG A 127 -12.64 1.02 -10.76
CA ARG A 127 -11.63 0.50 -9.86
C ARG A 127 -12.06 0.67 -8.41
N HIS A 128 -11.73 -0.31 -7.60
CA HIS A 128 -12.10 -0.37 -6.20
C HIS A 128 -10.84 -0.34 -5.32
N ILE A 129 -10.93 0.42 -4.24
CA ILE A 129 -9.91 0.44 -3.19
C ILE A 129 -10.61 0.28 -1.85
N ASP A 130 -10.12 -0.66 -1.05
CA ASP A 130 -10.55 -0.81 0.32
C ASP A 130 -9.57 -0.05 1.22
N VAL A 131 -10.09 0.85 2.04
CA VAL A 131 -9.36 1.53 3.09
C VAL A 131 -9.65 0.81 4.40
N ILE A 132 -8.67 0.11 4.93
CA ILE A 132 -8.79 -0.72 6.15
C ILE A 132 -8.00 -0.05 7.26
N ASN A 133 -8.68 0.41 8.29
CA ASN A 133 -8.08 0.99 9.49
C ASN A 133 -8.23 0.04 10.66
N VAL A 134 -7.13 -0.22 11.38
CA VAL A 134 -7.13 -0.96 12.65
C VAL A 134 -7.51 0.00 13.77
N LYS A 135 -8.46 -0.40 14.61
CA LYS A 135 -8.98 0.40 15.74
C LYS A 135 -8.14 0.24 17.00
#